data_ebab0a5ebeaa7bd9bee164b1ab554a55
#
_entry.id   ebab0a5ebeaa7bd9bee164b1ab554a55
#
_cell.length_a   1.000
_cell.length_b   1.000
_cell.length_c   1.000
_cell.angle_alpha   90.00
_cell.angle_beta   90.00
_cell.angle_gamma   90.00
#
_symmetry.space_group_name_H-M   'P 1'
#
loop_
_entity.id
_entity.type
_entity.pdbx_description
1 polymer ?
#
loop_
_entity_poly.entity_id
_entity_poly.type
_entity_poly.pdbx_seq_one_letter_code
_entity_poly.pdbx_strand_id
1 'polypeptide(L)'
;LVAALPGKAACVHVIGAGLAGLSAAMTLVEAGRAVSIHEAGPAAGGRCRSYFDRELGCRIDNGNHLLLSGNSAAAAYLARIGASDSMVGPADPVFPFIDRVDGTRWVVRLDRGKIPFWIFDRKRRVPGTGWRDYLALLRLRGARGTVAEAIGDAGPLYRRLLEPLAIAALNTPPDVALAALMQAVVAQTLSAGGAACRPLVPREGLSESFVDPAIDWLRQRGATVGFGRRMQSLGHESDHVSVLHFADGAVTLGPEDAIVLAVPAPVASALLPDLTVPDAFEAILNLHYLAEAAAPEAPFVGVVGGVAEWVFIKPGIVSVTISAANRLLDVPAAVLAEQVWPDVRAACPSLPDAMPPWRVVKEKRATFAATAMQQKRRPAVDGAGLANLALAGDWTETGLPATIEGSIRSGETAARFLLRHV
;
A
#
# COMPACT_ATOMS: atom_id res chain seq x y z
N LEU A 1 -23.56 -52.11 1.82
CA LEU A 1 -23.36 -50.73 2.29
C LEU A 1 -21.87 -50.42 2.14
N VAL A 2 -21.49 -49.77 1.04
CA VAL A 2 -20.15 -49.20 0.86
C VAL A 2 -20.16 -47.94 1.69
N ALA A 3 -19.36 -47.90 2.77
CA ALA A 3 -19.15 -46.69 3.55
C ALA A 3 -18.56 -45.64 2.60
N ALA A 4 -19.28 -44.55 2.39
CA ALA A 4 -18.76 -43.39 1.67
C ALA A 4 -17.48 -42.94 2.41
N LEU A 5 -16.38 -42.89 1.69
CA LEU A 5 -15.15 -42.25 2.20
C LEU A 5 -15.51 -40.86 2.67
N PRO A 6 -14.99 -40.38 3.84
CA PRO A 6 -15.28 -39.04 4.31
C PRO A 6 -14.89 -38.06 3.21
N GLY A 7 -15.88 -37.28 2.71
CA GLY A 7 -15.66 -36.26 1.70
C GLY A 7 -14.55 -35.35 2.14
N LYS A 8 -13.65 -34.98 1.21
CA LYS A 8 -12.61 -34.01 1.47
C LYS A 8 -13.28 -32.73 2.02
N ALA A 9 -12.83 -32.24 3.18
CA ALA A 9 -13.38 -31.01 3.74
C ALA A 9 -13.27 -29.87 2.72
N ALA A 10 -14.33 -29.09 2.60
CA ALA A 10 -14.37 -27.93 1.70
C ALA A 10 -13.18 -27.01 1.93
N CYS A 11 -12.49 -26.65 0.87
CA CYS A 11 -11.27 -25.86 0.91
C CYS A 11 -11.43 -24.54 0.13
N VAL A 12 -10.96 -23.45 0.70
CA VAL A 12 -10.84 -22.19 -0.04
C VAL A 12 -9.42 -22.02 -0.55
N HIS A 13 -9.29 -21.92 -1.88
CA HIS A 13 -8.02 -21.71 -2.56
C HIS A 13 -7.78 -20.21 -2.72
N VAL A 14 -6.72 -19.68 -2.06
CA VAL A 14 -6.32 -18.28 -2.18
C VAL A 14 -5.18 -18.18 -3.18
N ILE A 15 -5.40 -17.49 -4.29
CA ILE A 15 -4.41 -17.31 -5.36
C ILE A 15 -3.72 -15.96 -5.18
N GLY A 16 -2.46 -16.01 -4.71
CA GLY A 16 -1.63 -14.87 -4.37
C GLY A 16 -1.52 -14.64 -2.87
N ALA A 17 -0.27 -14.58 -2.39
CA ALA A 17 0.08 -14.32 -0.98
C ALA A 17 0.50 -12.85 -0.73
N GLY A 18 -0.09 -11.89 -1.45
CA GLY A 18 -0.05 -10.47 -1.10
C GLY A 18 -0.96 -10.16 0.09
N LEU A 19 -0.96 -8.92 0.59
CA LEU A 19 -1.75 -8.55 1.78
C LEU A 19 -3.25 -8.84 1.63
N ALA A 20 -3.81 -8.68 0.44
CA ALA A 20 -5.21 -9.02 0.19
C ALA A 20 -5.46 -10.53 0.37
N GLY A 21 -4.61 -11.38 -0.20
CA GLY A 21 -4.72 -12.83 -0.05
C GLY A 21 -4.47 -13.29 1.38
N LEU A 22 -3.46 -12.75 2.06
CA LEU A 22 -3.18 -13.07 3.46
C LEU A 22 -4.34 -12.66 4.38
N SER A 23 -4.92 -11.47 4.17
CA SER A 23 -6.08 -10.98 4.93
C SER A 23 -7.32 -11.85 4.70
N ALA A 24 -7.58 -12.24 3.46
CA ALA A 24 -8.67 -13.17 3.13
C ALA A 24 -8.47 -14.53 3.80
N ALA A 25 -7.27 -15.10 3.66
CA ALA A 25 -6.92 -16.39 4.27
C ALA A 25 -7.12 -16.39 5.79
N MET A 26 -6.66 -15.34 6.47
CA MET A 26 -6.83 -15.21 7.92
C MET A 26 -8.30 -15.15 8.32
N THR A 27 -9.12 -14.39 7.60
CA THR A 27 -10.56 -14.27 7.87
C THR A 27 -11.29 -15.60 7.65
N LEU A 28 -10.91 -16.36 6.63
CA LEU A 28 -11.47 -17.70 6.33
C LEU A 28 -11.07 -18.72 7.38
N VAL A 29 -9.79 -18.75 7.78
CA VAL A 29 -9.28 -19.65 8.83
C VAL A 29 -9.98 -19.39 10.18
N GLU A 30 -10.20 -18.12 10.56
CA GLU A 30 -10.96 -17.79 11.78
C GLU A 30 -12.42 -18.24 11.73
N ALA A 31 -13.00 -18.28 10.53
CA ALA A 31 -14.34 -18.81 10.30
C ALA A 31 -14.37 -20.37 10.21
N GLY A 32 -13.24 -21.05 10.47
CA GLY A 32 -13.15 -22.51 10.48
C GLY A 32 -13.04 -23.16 9.10
N ARG A 33 -12.76 -22.39 8.04
CA ARG A 33 -12.60 -22.96 6.67
C ARG A 33 -11.16 -23.46 6.50
N ALA A 34 -11.02 -24.61 5.82
CA ALA A 34 -9.70 -25.05 5.34
C ALA A 34 -9.22 -24.10 4.24
N VAL A 35 -7.95 -23.70 4.30
CA VAL A 35 -7.37 -22.71 3.36
C VAL A 35 -6.08 -23.23 2.77
N SER A 36 -5.95 -23.10 1.44
CA SER A 36 -4.73 -23.38 0.69
C SER A 36 -4.30 -22.13 -0.11
N ILE A 37 -3.14 -21.59 0.21
CA ILE A 37 -2.59 -20.40 -0.44
C ILE A 37 -1.60 -20.84 -1.52
N HIS A 38 -1.74 -20.27 -2.73
CA HIS A 38 -0.87 -20.53 -3.87
C HIS A 38 -0.19 -19.22 -4.31
N GLU A 39 1.11 -19.13 -4.07
CA GLU A 39 1.92 -17.95 -4.44
C GLU A 39 2.83 -18.28 -5.62
N ALA A 40 2.79 -17.42 -6.65
CA ALA A 40 3.59 -17.58 -7.86
C ALA A 40 5.09 -17.32 -7.64
N GLY A 41 5.41 -16.48 -6.68
CA GLY A 41 6.78 -16.10 -6.33
C GLY A 41 7.43 -17.05 -5.31
N PRO A 42 8.72 -16.86 -5.04
CA PRO A 42 9.45 -17.63 -4.03
C PRO A 42 9.16 -17.18 -2.60
N ALA A 43 8.47 -16.05 -2.41
CA ALA A 43 8.12 -15.47 -1.12
C ALA A 43 6.76 -14.76 -1.17
N ALA A 44 6.11 -14.66 -0.01
CA ALA A 44 4.87 -13.92 0.17
C ALA A 44 5.10 -12.39 0.23
N GLY A 45 4.00 -11.62 0.31
CA GLY A 45 3.97 -10.18 0.51
C GLY A 45 3.66 -9.37 -0.73
N GLY A 46 3.90 -9.91 -1.92
CA GLY A 46 3.67 -9.19 -3.18
C GLY A 46 4.49 -7.89 -3.24
N ARG A 47 3.81 -6.73 -3.33
CA ARG A 47 4.44 -5.39 -3.29
C ARG A 47 4.88 -4.97 -1.88
N CYS A 48 4.23 -5.49 -0.83
CA CYS A 48 4.56 -5.25 0.57
C CYS A 48 5.51 -6.34 1.08
N ARG A 49 6.78 -6.27 0.69
CA ARG A 49 7.79 -7.27 1.08
C ARG A 49 9.15 -6.64 1.31
N SER A 50 9.98 -7.31 2.10
CA SER A 50 11.41 -7.07 2.24
C SER A 50 12.20 -8.24 1.64
N TYR A 51 13.41 -7.98 1.20
CA TYR A 51 14.30 -9.02 0.68
C TYR A 51 15.76 -8.66 0.95
N PHE A 52 16.63 -9.66 0.95
CA PHE A 52 18.06 -9.44 1.11
C PHE A 52 18.66 -8.97 -0.22
N ASP A 53 19.23 -7.76 -0.22
CA ASP A 53 19.98 -7.22 -1.35
C ASP A 53 21.45 -7.59 -1.22
N ARG A 54 21.98 -8.28 -2.24
CA ARG A 54 23.36 -8.79 -2.19
C ARG A 54 24.41 -7.70 -2.38
N GLU A 55 24.08 -6.62 -3.06
CA GLU A 55 24.99 -5.50 -3.30
C GLU A 55 25.16 -4.64 -2.06
N LEU A 56 24.06 -4.40 -1.34
CA LEU A 56 24.09 -3.68 -0.07
C LEU A 56 24.45 -4.57 1.13
N GLY A 57 24.37 -5.90 1.00
CA GLY A 57 24.63 -6.83 2.10
C GLY A 57 23.61 -6.76 3.24
N CYS A 58 22.44 -6.21 3.03
CA CYS A 58 21.40 -6.06 4.03
C CYS A 58 19.98 -6.30 3.47
N ARG A 59 18.99 -6.42 4.36
CA ARG A 59 17.58 -6.46 3.93
C ARG A 59 17.09 -5.05 3.61
N ILE A 60 16.36 -4.93 2.50
CA ILE A 60 15.68 -3.71 2.09
C ILE A 60 14.20 -3.98 1.80
N ASP A 61 13.38 -2.96 1.91
CA ASP A 61 11.99 -3.01 1.50
C ASP A 61 11.85 -2.82 -0.01
N ASN A 62 10.89 -3.49 -0.64
CA ASN A 62 10.53 -3.24 -2.04
C ASN A 62 10.08 -1.78 -2.26
N GLY A 63 9.52 -1.17 -1.21
CA GLY A 63 9.12 0.22 -1.14
C GLY A 63 8.91 0.66 0.29
N ASN A 64 9.10 1.95 0.56
CA ASN A 64 8.81 2.50 1.88
C ASN A 64 7.30 2.74 2.02
N HIS A 65 6.75 2.40 3.17
CA HIS A 65 5.36 2.66 3.50
C HIS A 65 5.24 3.44 4.80
N LEU A 66 4.47 4.52 4.73
CA LEU A 66 4.01 5.28 5.87
C LEU A 66 2.54 4.95 6.10
N LEU A 67 2.22 4.39 7.25
CA LEU A 67 0.85 4.23 7.72
C LEU A 67 0.46 5.39 8.62
N LEU A 68 -0.82 5.68 8.67
CA LEU A 68 -1.38 6.56 9.68
C LEU A 68 -2.19 5.72 10.67
N SER A 69 -2.23 6.15 11.93
CA SER A 69 -2.98 5.44 12.98
C SER A 69 -4.48 5.33 12.71
N GLY A 70 -5.01 6.08 11.74
CA GLY A 70 -6.37 5.96 11.21
C GLY A 70 -6.58 4.79 10.23
N ASN A 71 -5.51 4.10 9.81
CA ASN A 71 -5.60 2.90 8.97
C ASN A 71 -6.05 1.69 9.80
N SER A 72 -7.34 1.63 10.07
CA SER A 72 -7.94 0.72 11.05
C SER A 72 -7.85 -0.76 10.66
N ALA A 73 -7.97 -1.10 9.37
CA ALA A 73 -7.85 -2.47 8.92
C ALA A 73 -6.39 -2.95 9.00
N ALA A 74 -5.42 -2.09 8.67
CA ALA A 74 -4.02 -2.39 8.85
C ALA A 74 -3.66 -2.60 10.33
N ALA A 75 -4.17 -1.75 11.24
CA ALA A 75 -3.97 -1.90 12.68
C ALA A 75 -4.60 -3.19 13.22
N ALA A 76 -5.82 -3.53 12.80
CA ALA A 76 -6.49 -4.77 13.18
C ALA A 76 -5.75 -6.01 12.64
N TYR A 77 -5.25 -5.94 11.40
CA TYR A 77 -4.43 -6.99 10.81
C TYR A 77 -3.16 -7.25 11.62
N LEU A 78 -2.40 -6.19 11.96
CA LEU A 78 -1.19 -6.29 12.77
C LEU A 78 -1.48 -6.86 14.17
N ALA A 79 -2.57 -6.43 14.80
CA ALA A 79 -2.98 -6.95 16.10
C ALA A 79 -3.31 -8.46 16.02
N ARG A 80 -4.00 -8.89 14.96
CA ARG A 80 -4.37 -10.30 14.73
C ARG A 80 -3.16 -11.22 14.63
N ILE A 81 -2.09 -10.78 13.96
CA ILE A 81 -0.85 -11.56 13.81
C ILE A 81 0.18 -11.31 14.92
N GLY A 82 -0.17 -10.52 15.96
CA GLY A 82 0.73 -10.23 17.09
C GLY A 82 1.89 -9.28 16.74
N ALA A 83 1.76 -8.47 15.67
CA ALA A 83 2.82 -7.61 15.16
C ALA A 83 2.58 -6.11 15.41
N SER A 84 1.68 -5.71 16.32
CA SER A 84 1.37 -4.30 16.59
C SER A 84 2.61 -3.46 16.93
N ASP A 85 3.55 -4.02 17.68
CA ASP A 85 4.77 -3.33 18.12
C ASP A 85 5.86 -3.26 17.04
N SER A 86 5.65 -3.87 15.88
CA SER A 86 6.58 -3.79 14.75
C SER A 86 6.54 -2.43 14.04
N MET A 87 5.48 -1.64 14.27
CA MET A 87 5.32 -0.31 13.71
C MET A 87 5.76 0.75 14.72
N VAL A 88 6.62 1.66 14.31
CA VAL A 88 7.17 2.72 15.14
C VAL A 88 6.89 4.10 14.55
N GLY A 89 6.80 5.09 15.42
CA GLY A 89 6.59 6.47 15.03
C GLY A 89 6.52 7.40 16.26
N PRO A 90 6.45 8.69 16.03
CA PRO A 90 6.34 9.67 17.12
C PRO A 90 5.03 9.48 17.88
N ALA A 91 5.02 9.92 19.14
CA ALA A 91 3.83 9.87 19.99
C ALA A 91 2.72 10.80 19.49
N ASP A 92 3.10 11.90 18.85
CA ASP A 92 2.19 12.91 18.31
C ASP A 92 2.19 12.92 16.78
N PRO A 93 1.14 13.43 16.13
CA PRO A 93 1.05 13.53 14.68
C PRO A 93 1.92 14.70 14.17
N VAL A 94 3.20 14.40 13.94
CA VAL A 94 4.23 15.35 13.49
C VAL A 94 4.80 14.95 12.15
N PHE A 95 4.97 15.94 11.27
CA PHE A 95 5.45 15.75 9.90
C PHE A 95 6.51 16.78 9.60
N PRO A 96 7.81 16.42 9.66
CA PRO A 96 8.92 17.31 9.31
C PRO A 96 9.06 17.41 7.79
N PHE A 97 9.39 18.62 7.32
CA PHE A 97 9.60 18.93 5.91
C PHE A 97 10.82 19.83 5.70
N ILE A 98 11.33 19.77 4.48
CA ILE A 98 12.33 20.71 3.93
C ILE A 98 11.93 21.15 2.53
N ASP A 99 12.02 22.44 2.23
CA ASP A 99 11.91 22.99 0.88
C ASP A 99 13.32 23.15 0.29
N ARG A 100 13.59 22.45 -0.82
CA ARG A 100 14.90 22.47 -1.49
C ARG A 100 15.18 23.75 -2.26
N VAL A 101 14.14 24.54 -2.55
CA VAL A 101 14.26 25.78 -3.31
C VAL A 101 14.88 26.88 -2.45
N ASP A 102 14.43 27.02 -1.20
CA ASP A 102 14.86 28.09 -0.30
C ASP A 102 15.51 27.62 1.00
N GLY A 103 15.64 26.29 1.19
CA GLY A 103 16.23 25.68 2.39
C GLY A 103 15.35 25.75 3.64
N THR A 104 14.11 26.23 3.52
CA THR A 104 13.20 26.36 4.67
C THR A 104 12.86 24.98 5.24
N ARG A 105 12.94 24.87 6.58
CA ARG A 105 12.52 23.69 7.33
C ARG A 105 11.33 24.04 8.20
N TRP A 106 10.37 23.11 8.29
CA TRP A 106 9.23 23.24 9.20
C TRP A 106 8.72 21.88 9.63
N VAL A 107 7.89 21.89 10.66
CA VAL A 107 7.21 20.69 11.14
C VAL A 107 5.73 21.01 11.26
N VAL A 108 4.90 20.27 10.54
CA VAL A 108 3.45 20.31 10.71
C VAL A 108 3.12 19.47 11.94
N ARG A 109 2.49 20.07 12.94
CA ARG A 109 2.10 19.42 14.20
C ARG A 109 0.60 19.55 14.39
N LEU A 110 -0.11 18.47 14.21
CA LEU A 110 -1.57 18.44 14.39
C LEU A 110 -1.92 18.36 15.88
N ASP A 111 -3.12 18.81 16.24
CA ASP A 111 -3.71 18.48 17.54
C ASP A 111 -4.24 17.06 17.50
N ARG A 112 -4.27 16.35 18.64
CA ARG A 112 -4.84 15.00 18.70
C ARG A 112 -6.35 14.97 18.46
N GLY A 113 -7.05 16.07 18.81
CA GLY A 113 -8.49 16.21 18.65
C GLY A 113 -8.97 16.41 17.21
N LYS A 114 -10.29 16.50 17.05
CA LYS A 114 -10.94 16.74 15.74
C LYS A 114 -10.89 18.20 15.30
N ILE A 115 -10.77 19.15 16.23
CA ILE A 115 -10.72 20.57 15.93
C ILE A 115 -9.27 20.95 15.68
N PRO A 116 -8.91 21.47 14.49
CA PRO A 116 -7.54 21.70 14.10
C PRO A 116 -7.04 23.07 14.61
N PHE A 117 -6.91 23.26 15.92
CA PHE A 117 -6.41 24.52 16.50
C PHE A 117 -4.98 24.85 16.05
N TRP A 118 -4.18 23.84 15.66
CA TRP A 118 -2.83 24.00 15.16
C TRP A 118 -2.71 24.94 13.95
N ILE A 119 -3.76 25.10 13.13
CA ILE A 119 -3.73 26.00 11.98
C ILE A 119 -3.64 27.49 12.38
N PHE A 120 -3.98 27.82 13.62
CA PHE A 120 -3.86 29.18 14.15
C PHE A 120 -2.45 29.49 14.70
N ASP A 121 -1.65 28.45 14.99
CA ASP A 121 -0.28 28.60 15.49
C ASP A 121 0.73 28.62 14.33
N ARG A 122 1.42 29.75 14.16
CA ARG A 122 2.43 29.95 13.08
C ARG A 122 3.61 28.98 13.16
N LYS A 123 3.93 28.45 14.35
CA LYS A 123 5.04 27.50 14.55
C LYS A 123 4.67 26.05 14.19
N ARG A 124 3.38 25.75 14.08
CA ARG A 124 2.85 24.40 13.86
C ARG A 124 2.35 24.18 12.44
N ARG A 125 2.15 25.23 11.67
CA ARG A 125 1.63 25.19 10.30
C ARG A 125 2.72 25.45 9.24
N VAL A 126 2.35 25.29 7.99
CA VAL A 126 3.24 25.54 6.83
C VAL A 126 3.66 27.02 6.82
N PRO A 127 4.96 27.34 6.66
CA PRO A 127 5.43 28.70 6.54
C PRO A 127 4.82 29.43 5.33
N GLY A 128 4.49 30.70 5.55
CA GLY A 128 3.87 31.55 4.52
C GLY A 128 2.36 31.37 4.37
N THR A 129 1.69 30.56 5.25
CA THR A 129 0.25 30.33 5.20
C THR A 129 -0.52 31.02 6.30
N GLY A 130 -1.82 31.25 6.07
CA GLY A 130 -2.81 31.65 7.05
C GLY A 130 -3.80 30.52 7.35
N TRP A 131 -4.56 30.62 8.44
CA TRP A 131 -5.58 29.61 8.77
C TRP A 131 -6.65 29.45 7.68
N ARG A 132 -6.93 30.52 6.92
CA ARG A 132 -7.93 30.51 5.83
C ARG A 132 -7.52 29.60 4.68
N ASP A 133 -6.22 29.44 4.44
CA ASP A 133 -5.73 28.58 3.35
C ASP A 133 -6.12 27.11 3.58
N TYR A 134 -6.18 26.68 4.84
CA TYR A 134 -6.57 25.31 5.22
C TYR A 134 -8.05 24.99 4.97
N LEU A 135 -8.88 25.99 4.73
CA LEU A 135 -10.27 25.79 4.31
C LEU A 135 -10.39 25.10 2.94
N ALA A 136 -9.32 25.11 2.15
CA ALA A 136 -9.22 24.35 0.90
C ALA A 136 -9.52 22.85 1.10
N LEU A 137 -9.11 22.27 2.22
CA LEU A 137 -9.38 20.86 2.55
C LEU A 137 -10.87 20.54 2.69
N LEU A 138 -11.71 21.52 3.10
CA LEU A 138 -13.15 21.34 3.20
C LEU A 138 -13.80 21.19 1.82
N ARG A 139 -13.18 21.73 0.77
CA ARG A 139 -13.67 21.63 -0.61
C ARG A 139 -13.60 20.21 -1.17
N LEU A 140 -12.79 19.32 -0.56
CA LEU A 140 -12.77 17.91 -0.93
C LEU A 140 -14.09 17.19 -0.62
N ARG A 141 -14.92 17.72 0.31
CA ARG A 141 -16.19 17.10 0.67
C ARG A 141 -17.18 17.16 -0.49
N GLY A 142 -17.51 15.97 -1.04
CA GLY A 142 -18.38 15.85 -2.19
C GLY A 142 -17.78 16.39 -3.49
N ALA A 143 -16.47 16.63 -3.55
CA ALA A 143 -15.80 17.12 -4.72
C ALA A 143 -15.95 16.13 -5.88
N ARG A 144 -16.21 16.67 -7.06
CA ARG A 144 -16.16 15.99 -8.35
C ARG A 144 -14.92 16.48 -9.10
N GLY A 145 -14.42 15.68 -10.05
CA GLY A 145 -13.24 16.06 -10.82
C GLY A 145 -11.92 15.73 -10.11
N THR A 146 -10.90 16.51 -10.38
CA THR A 146 -9.53 16.25 -9.91
C THR A 146 -9.25 16.88 -8.54
N VAL A 147 -8.17 16.45 -7.91
CA VAL A 147 -7.70 17.02 -6.64
C VAL A 147 -7.35 18.49 -6.81
N ALA A 148 -6.61 18.84 -7.88
CA ALA A 148 -6.21 20.22 -8.17
C ALA A 148 -7.42 21.14 -8.38
N GLU A 149 -8.44 20.70 -9.13
CA GLU A 149 -9.70 21.44 -9.28
C GLU A 149 -10.43 21.65 -7.94
N ALA A 150 -10.43 20.65 -7.07
CA ALA A 150 -11.14 20.71 -5.81
C ALA A 150 -10.49 21.64 -4.78
N ILE A 151 -9.16 21.53 -4.58
CA ILE A 151 -8.44 22.25 -3.51
C ILE A 151 -7.75 23.51 -4.00
N GLY A 152 -7.63 23.73 -5.32
CA GLY A 152 -6.78 24.73 -5.95
C GLY A 152 -5.34 24.23 -6.07
N ASP A 153 -4.60 24.83 -6.99
CA ASP A 153 -3.25 24.40 -7.41
C ASP A 153 -2.19 25.47 -7.18
N ALA A 154 -2.46 26.46 -6.33
CA ALA A 154 -1.61 27.60 -6.12
C ALA A 154 -1.34 27.92 -4.64
N GLY A 155 -0.26 28.65 -4.42
CA GLY A 155 0.11 29.17 -3.11
C GLY A 155 0.99 28.26 -2.26
N PRO A 156 1.50 28.79 -1.13
CA PRO A 156 2.44 28.07 -0.28
C PRO A 156 1.86 26.78 0.34
N LEU A 157 0.58 26.77 0.72
CA LEU A 157 -0.05 25.59 1.31
C LEU A 157 -0.12 24.43 0.31
N TYR A 158 -0.53 24.74 -0.94
CA TYR A 158 -0.60 23.72 -1.98
C TYR A 158 0.78 23.11 -2.22
N ARG A 159 1.75 23.92 -2.62
CA ARG A 159 3.10 23.48 -2.96
C ARG A 159 3.83 22.76 -1.81
N ARG A 160 3.69 23.25 -0.56
CA ARG A 160 4.46 22.75 0.58
C ARG A 160 3.77 21.64 1.38
N LEU A 161 2.49 21.37 1.15
CA LEU A 161 1.76 20.35 1.90
C LEU A 161 0.75 19.57 1.06
N LEU A 162 -0.20 20.24 0.38
CA LEU A 162 -1.35 19.55 -0.19
C LEU A 162 -0.96 18.71 -1.41
N GLU A 163 -0.13 19.21 -2.30
CA GLU A 163 0.41 18.48 -3.45
C GLU A 163 1.28 17.30 -3.03
N PRO A 164 2.30 17.44 -2.14
CA PRO A 164 3.07 16.31 -1.64
C PRO A 164 2.22 15.23 -0.97
N LEU A 165 1.22 15.63 -0.19
CA LEU A 165 0.31 14.68 0.45
C LEU A 165 -0.60 13.97 -0.55
N ALA A 166 -1.11 14.67 -1.56
CA ALA A 166 -1.95 14.09 -2.60
C ALA A 166 -1.15 13.07 -3.43
N ILE A 167 0.07 13.41 -3.84
CA ILE A 167 0.97 12.51 -4.58
C ILE A 167 1.32 11.29 -3.72
N ALA A 168 1.68 11.48 -2.45
CA ALA A 168 1.99 10.38 -1.54
C ALA A 168 0.81 9.43 -1.30
N ALA A 169 -0.42 9.98 -1.19
CA ALA A 169 -1.62 9.20 -0.91
C ALA A 169 -2.18 8.47 -2.13
N LEU A 170 -2.07 9.07 -3.31
CA LEU A 170 -2.73 8.61 -4.54
C LEU A 170 -1.74 8.02 -5.56
N ASN A 171 -0.45 8.27 -5.38
CA ASN A 171 0.59 7.95 -6.36
C ASN A 171 0.23 8.44 -7.79
N THR A 172 -0.45 9.55 -7.88
CA THR A 172 -0.97 10.11 -9.15
C THR A 172 -0.93 11.63 -9.04
N PRO A 173 -0.48 12.35 -10.08
CA PRO A 173 -0.44 13.81 -10.07
C PRO A 173 -1.83 14.43 -9.78
N PRO A 174 -1.92 15.48 -8.95
CA PRO A 174 -3.20 16.06 -8.49
C PRO A 174 -4.10 16.62 -9.59
N ASP A 175 -3.53 17.00 -10.75
CA ASP A 175 -4.25 17.51 -11.92
C ASP A 175 -5.07 16.45 -12.64
N VAL A 176 -4.75 15.16 -12.45
CA VAL A 176 -5.49 14.02 -13.02
C VAL A 176 -6.06 13.09 -11.94
N ALA A 177 -5.58 13.20 -10.71
CA ALA A 177 -6.01 12.35 -9.60
C ALA A 177 -7.44 12.68 -9.16
N LEU A 178 -8.27 11.65 -8.95
CA LEU A 178 -9.69 11.78 -8.58
C LEU A 178 -9.85 12.31 -7.14
N ALA A 179 -10.51 13.45 -6.99
CA ALA A 179 -10.75 14.09 -5.68
C ALA A 179 -11.50 13.20 -4.68
N ALA A 180 -12.40 12.33 -5.14
CA ALA A 180 -13.14 11.41 -4.29
C ALA A 180 -12.23 10.40 -3.56
N LEU A 181 -11.14 9.93 -4.20
CA LEU A 181 -10.16 9.04 -3.56
C LEU A 181 -9.35 9.79 -2.51
N MET A 182 -8.96 11.04 -2.77
CA MET A 182 -8.31 11.89 -1.76
C MET A 182 -9.24 12.19 -0.59
N GLN A 183 -10.52 12.47 -0.86
CA GLN A 183 -11.55 12.63 0.19
C GLN A 183 -11.65 11.39 1.08
N ALA A 184 -11.62 10.19 0.51
CA ALA A 184 -11.68 8.94 1.26
C ALA A 184 -10.50 8.78 2.23
N VAL A 185 -9.29 9.16 1.81
CA VAL A 185 -8.09 9.19 2.67
C VAL A 185 -8.24 10.23 3.78
N VAL A 186 -8.62 11.46 3.43
CA VAL A 186 -8.81 12.55 4.40
C VAL A 186 -9.90 12.23 5.42
N ALA A 187 -10.98 11.54 5.02
CA ALA A 187 -12.05 11.13 5.91
C ALA A 187 -11.59 10.18 7.01
N GLN A 188 -10.70 9.25 6.69
CA GLN A 188 -10.15 8.27 7.64
C GLN A 188 -9.04 8.84 8.53
N THR A 189 -8.46 9.96 8.15
CA THR A 189 -7.30 10.55 8.81
C THR A 189 -7.64 11.93 9.39
N LEU A 190 -7.41 13.00 8.65
CA LEU A 190 -7.58 14.38 9.13
C LEU A 190 -8.99 14.67 9.67
N SER A 191 -10.04 14.16 9.01
CA SER A 191 -11.43 14.36 9.47
C SER A 191 -11.77 13.54 10.71
N ALA A 192 -11.08 12.43 10.95
CA ALA A 192 -11.22 11.64 12.17
C ALA A 192 -10.53 12.28 13.37
N GLY A 193 -9.64 13.28 13.12
CA GLY A 193 -8.86 14.00 14.13
C GLY A 193 -7.38 13.63 14.08
N GLY A 194 -6.52 14.49 14.62
CA GLY A 194 -5.09 14.28 14.52
C GLY A 194 -4.57 13.01 15.23
N ALA A 195 -5.32 12.47 16.20
CA ALA A 195 -5.00 11.15 16.76
C ALA A 195 -4.99 10.03 15.69
N ALA A 196 -5.79 10.17 14.63
CA ALA A 196 -5.81 9.26 13.48
C ALA A 196 -4.70 9.55 12.44
N CYS A 197 -3.94 10.62 12.64
CA CYS A 197 -2.87 11.05 11.73
C CYS A 197 -1.47 10.73 12.26
N ARG A 198 -1.33 9.99 13.36
CA ARG A 198 0.01 9.64 13.87
C ARG A 198 0.73 8.76 12.84
N PRO A 199 1.90 9.18 12.33
CA PRO A 199 2.63 8.43 11.33
C PRO A 199 3.34 7.22 11.95
N LEU A 200 3.33 6.11 11.23
CA LEU A 200 3.91 4.84 11.62
C LEU A 200 4.69 4.24 10.46
N VAL A 201 5.90 3.78 10.72
CA VAL A 201 6.75 3.07 9.75
C VAL A 201 7.15 1.70 10.31
N PRO A 202 7.44 0.70 9.48
CA PRO A 202 8.00 -0.57 9.95
C PRO A 202 9.35 -0.35 10.63
N ARG A 203 9.53 -0.93 11.83
CA ARG A 203 10.77 -0.84 12.61
C ARG A 203 11.94 -1.49 11.85
N GLU A 204 11.76 -2.72 11.40
CA GLU A 204 12.75 -3.49 10.67
C GLU A 204 12.44 -3.46 9.17
N GLY A 205 11.33 -4.04 8.77
CA GLY A 205 10.90 -4.09 7.39
C GLY A 205 9.43 -4.47 7.24
N LEU A 206 8.96 -4.42 6.00
CA LEU A 206 7.58 -4.75 5.65
C LEU A 206 7.27 -6.23 5.85
N SER A 207 8.21 -7.13 5.49
CA SER A 207 7.99 -8.56 5.68
C SER A 207 7.91 -8.92 7.15
N GLU A 208 8.79 -8.38 7.97
CA GLU A 208 8.84 -8.61 9.41
C GLU A 208 7.58 -8.08 10.12
N SER A 209 6.95 -7.05 9.57
CA SER A 209 5.73 -6.48 10.15
C SER A 209 4.47 -7.16 9.64
N PHE A 210 4.33 -7.34 8.32
CA PHE A 210 3.05 -7.71 7.70
C PHE A 210 3.00 -9.13 7.14
N VAL A 211 4.13 -9.74 6.81
CA VAL A 211 4.15 -10.94 5.99
C VAL A 211 4.55 -12.16 6.78
N ASP A 212 5.75 -12.15 7.36
CA ASP A 212 6.32 -13.31 8.04
C ASP A 212 5.43 -13.75 9.22
N PRO A 213 4.98 -12.83 10.12
CA PRO A 213 4.06 -13.18 11.19
C PRO A 213 2.69 -13.69 10.69
N ALA A 214 2.20 -13.20 9.54
CA ALA A 214 0.94 -13.67 8.97
C ALA A 214 1.04 -15.09 8.43
N ILE A 215 2.14 -15.42 7.75
CA ILE A 215 2.42 -16.78 7.26
C ILE A 215 2.52 -17.76 8.44
N ASP A 216 3.23 -17.37 9.49
CA ASP A 216 3.36 -18.21 10.69
C ASP A 216 2.02 -18.39 11.40
N TRP A 217 1.24 -17.32 11.54
CA TRP A 217 -0.10 -17.36 12.12
C TRP A 217 -1.04 -18.31 11.36
N LEU A 218 -1.00 -18.27 10.02
CA LEU A 218 -1.80 -19.12 9.13
C LEU A 218 -1.37 -20.59 9.23
N ARG A 219 -0.07 -20.87 9.17
CA ARG A 219 0.47 -22.24 9.28
C ARG A 219 0.15 -22.90 10.61
N GLN A 220 0.27 -22.15 11.71
CA GLN A 220 -0.08 -22.63 13.06
C GLN A 220 -1.55 -23.05 13.16
N ARG A 221 -2.42 -22.52 12.29
CA ARG A 221 -3.86 -22.83 12.23
C ARG A 221 -4.26 -23.79 11.11
N GLY A 222 -3.27 -24.46 10.53
CA GLY A 222 -3.50 -25.54 9.55
C GLY A 222 -3.66 -25.07 8.10
N ALA A 223 -3.48 -23.79 7.78
CA ALA A 223 -3.47 -23.35 6.39
C ALA A 223 -2.20 -23.83 5.69
N THR A 224 -2.35 -24.26 4.43
CA THR A 224 -1.20 -24.62 3.59
C THR A 224 -0.77 -23.44 2.76
N VAL A 225 0.56 -23.26 2.60
CA VAL A 225 1.14 -22.17 1.80
C VAL A 225 2.17 -22.76 0.84
N GLY A 226 1.84 -22.73 -0.45
CA GLY A 226 2.71 -23.17 -1.55
C GLY A 226 3.33 -21.99 -2.28
N PHE A 227 4.67 -21.98 -2.38
CA PHE A 227 5.44 -21.01 -3.16
C PHE A 227 5.87 -21.59 -4.51
N GLY A 228 6.17 -20.71 -5.48
CA GLY A 228 6.52 -21.12 -6.84
C GLY A 228 5.35 -21.70 -7.62
N ARG A 229 4.13 -21.62 -7.10
CA ARG A 229 2.90 -22.17 -7.67
C ARG A 229 2.12 -21.13 -8.44
N ARG A 230 2.56 -20.85 -9.64
CA ARG A 230 1.89 -19.91 -10.56
C ARG A 230 0.67 -20.57 -11.18
N MET A 231 -0.53 -20.04 -10.92
CA MET A 231 -1.73 -20.40 -11.65
C MET A 231 -1.64 -19.93 -13.10
N GLN A 232 -1.89 -20.83 -14.03
CA GLN A 232 -1.80 -20.59 -15.48
C GLN A 232 -3.16 -20.32 -16.10
N SER A 233 -4.19 -21.04 -15.65
CA SER A 233 -5.57 -20.87 -16.09
C SER A 233 -6.52 -21.46 -15.05
N LEU A 234 -7.80 -21.18 -15.22
CA LEU A 234 -8.90 -21.85 -14.52
C LEU A 234 -9.92 -22.34 -15.55
N GLY A 235 -10.56 -23.47 -15.22
CA GLY A 235 -11.70 -23.99 -15.98
C GLY A 235 -12.96 -23.83 -15.14
N HIS A 236 -14.08 -23.53 -15.78
CA HIS A 236 -15.37 -23.41 -15.13
C HIS A 236 -16.47 -24.14 -15.89
N GLU A 237 -17.47 -24.58 -15.19
CA GLU A 237 -18.70 -25.14 -15.72
C GLU A 237 -19.85 -24.24 -15.29
N SER A 238 -20.56 -23.67 -16.29
CA SER A 238 -21.53 -22.60 -16.04
C SER A 238 -20.90 -21.44 -15.26
N ASP A 239 -21.38 -21.16 -14.05
CA ASP A 239 -20.95 -20.10 -13.15
C ASP A 239 -20.02 -20.56 -12.02
N HIS A 240 -19.50 -21.82 -12.07
CA HIS A 240 -18.62 -22.36 -11.05
C HIS A 240 -17.26 -22.74 -11.61
N VAL A 241 -16.19 -22.32 -10.98
CA VAL A 241 -14.84 -22.81 -11.26
C VAL A 241 -14.73 -24.24 -10.79
N SER A 242 -14.33 -25.13 -11.70
CA SER A 242 -14.22 -26.59 -11.45
C SER A 242 -12.77 -27.07 -11.39
N VAL A 243 -11.82 -26.33 -11.95
CA VAL A 243 -10.41 -26.71 -11.97
C VAL A 243 -9.47 -25.50 -11.99
N LEU A 244 -8.36 -25.62 -11.24
CA LEU A 244 -7.24 -24.68 -11.24
C LEU A 244 -6.02 -25.36 -11.86
N HIS A 245 -5.43 -24.76 -12.90
CA HIS A 245 -4.24 -25.29 -13.56
C HIS A 245 -2.98 -24.55 -13.10
N PHE A 246 -2.01 -25.31 -12.64
CA PHE A 246 -0.67 -24.85 -12.26
C PHE A 246 0.38 -25.52 -13.12
N ALA A 247 1.62 -25.05 -13.09
CA ALA A 247 2.72 -25.65 -13.84
C ALA A 247 3.04 -27.08 -13.36
N ASP A 248 2.77 -27.38 -12.10
CA ASP A 248 3.01 -28.66 -11.42
C ASP A 248 1.78 -29.60 -11.39
N GLY A 249 0.71 -29.26 -12.09
CA GLY A 249 -0.50 -30.07 -12.18
C GLY A 249 -1.78 -29.26 -11.99
N ALA A 250 -2.91 -29.95 -11.92
CA ALA A 250 -4.23 -29.34 -11.74
C ALA A 250 -4.82 -29.70 -10.37
N VAL A 251 -5.64 -28.78 -9.86
CA VAL A 251 -6.47 -28.98 -8.66
C VAL A 251 -7.92 -29.00 -9.11
N THR A 252 -8.58 -30.14 -9.04
CA THR A 252 -10.03 -30.25 -9.25
C THR A 252 -10.75 -29.81 -8.00
N LEU A 253 -11.74 -28.93 -8.17
CA LEU A 253 -12.54 -28.36 -7.10
C LEU A 253 -13.80 -29.19 -6.87
N GLY A 254 -14.15 -29.38 -5.61
CA GLY A 254 -15.45 -29.94 -5.21
C GLY A 254 -16.53 -28.83 -5.24
N PRO A 255 -17.80 -29.24 -5.09
CA PRO A 255 -18.93 -28.31 -5.17
C PRO A 255 -18.94 -27.22 -4.06
N GLU A 256 -18.28 -27.46 -2.94
CA GLU A 256 -18.17 -26.53 -1.82
C GLU A 256 -16.79 -25.83 -1.76
N ASP A 257 -15.88 -26.11 -2.72
CA ASP A 257 -14.60 -25.43 -2.80
C ASP A 257 -14.78 -24.03 -3.43
N ALA A 258 -14.02 -23.07 -2.93
CA ALA A 258 -14.11 -21.70 -3.39
C ALA A 258 -12.73 -21.09 -3.64
N ILE A 259 -12.72 -19.95 -4.33
CA ILE A 259 -11.49 -19.24 -4.72
C ILE A 259 -11.52 -17.79 -4.27
N VAL A 260 -10.42 -17.34 -3.68
CA VAL A 260 -10.09 -15.92 -3.60
C VAL A 260 -9.01 -15.63 -4.63
N LEU A 261 -9.33 -14.88 -5.67
CA LEU A 261 -8.37 -14.42 -6.68
C LEU A 261 -7.72 -13.11 -6.23
N ALA A 262 -6.57 -13.22 -5.57
CA ALA A 262 -5.85 -12.12 -4.93
C ALA A 262 -4.54 -11.75 -5.69
N VAL A 263 -4.61 -11.78 -7.01
CA VAL A 263 -3.49 -11.47 -7.92
C VAL A 263 -3.53 -10.01 -8.39
N PRO A 264 -2.43 -9.45 -8.96
CA PRO A 264 -2.45 -8.13 -9.58
C PRO A 264 -3.45 -8.02 -10.73
N ALA A 265 -4.03 -6.83 -10.94
CA ALA A 265 -5.05 -6.58 -11.97
C ALA A 265 -4.70 -7.14 -13.38
N PRO A 266 -3.47 -6.95 -13.93
CA PRO A 266 -3.12 -7.53 -15.23
C PRO A 266 -3.10 -9.06 -15.25
N VAL A 267 -2.81 -9.69 -14.11
CA VAL A 267 -2.83 -11.15 -13.99
C VAL A 267 -4.28 -11.64 -13.91
N ALA A 268 -5.14 -10.94 -13.18
CA ALA A 268 -6.56 -11.26 -13.11
C ALA A 268 -7.22 -11.18 -14.49
N SER A 269 -6.95 -10.11 -15.27
CA SER A 269 -7.46 -9.97 -16.64
C SER A 269 -6.93 -11.04 -17.59
N ALA A 270 -5.69 -11.52 -17.40
CA ALA A 270 -5.16 -12.62 -18.22
C ALA A 270 -5.81 -13.96 -17.89
N LEU A 271 -6.22 -14.17 -16.64
CA LEU A 271 -6.91 -15.38 -16.19
C LEU A 271 -8.42 -15.35 -16.50
N LEU A 272 -9.00 -14.18 -16.54
CA LEU A 272 -10.42 -13.89 -16.79
C LEU A 272 -10.51 -12.80 -17.86
N PRO A 273 -10.46 -13.14 -19.16
CA PRO A 273 -10.35 -12.17 -20.26
C PRO A 273 -11.53 -11.18 -20.34
N ASP A 274 -12.71 -11.59 -19.91
CA ASP A 274 -13.91 -10.74 -19.90
C ASP A 274 -13.97 -9.78 -18.70
N LEU A 275 -13.07 -9.94 -17.72
CA LEU A 275 -13.03 -9.10 -16.53
C LEU A 275 -12.41 -7.73 -16.85
N THR A 276 -13.21 -6.68 -16.70
CA THR A 276 -12.70 -5.31 -16.76
C THR A 276 -11.91 -5.00 -15.48
N VAL A 277 -10.66 -4.56 -15.64
CA VAL A 277 -9.76 -4.18 -14.53
C VAL A 277 -9.05 -2.86 -14.85
N PRO A 278 -8.49 -2.15 -13.87
CA PRO A 278 -7.58 -1.03 -14.12
C PRO A 278 -6.39 -1.46 -14.98
N ASP A 279 -6.05 -0.68 -16.00
CA ASP A 279 -5.02 -0.96 -17.00
C ASP A 279 -3.95 0.12 -17.15
N ALA A 280 -4.13 1.29 -16.51
CA ALA A 280 -3.10 2.31 -16.39
C ALA A 280 -2.51 2.32 -14.97
N PHE A 281 -1.18 2.39 -14.90
CA PHE A 281 -0.43 2.26 -13.64
C PHE A 281 0.56 3.40 -13.48
N GLU A 282 0.81 3.74 -12.20
CA GLU A 282 1.84 4.67 -11.80
C GLU A 282 2.99 3.92 -11.10
N ALA A 283 4.21 4.33 -11.47
CA ALA A 283 5.41 3.80 -10.86
C ALA A 283 5.75 4.49 -9.54
N ILE A 284 6.44 3.74 -8.68
CA ILE A 284 7.14 4.28 -7.52
C ILE A 284 8.61 3.89 -7.63
N LEU A 285 9.50 4.84 -7.43
CA LEU A 285 10.92 4.59 -7.31
C LEU A 285 11.33 4.67 -5.83
N ASN A 286 12.09 3.67 -5.39
CA ASN A 286 12.70 3.67 -4.07
C ASN A 286 14.22 3.59 -4.22
N LEU A 287 14.92 4.43 -3.46
CA LEU A 287 16.37 4.44 -3.40
C LEU A 287 16.78 4.14 -1.96
N HIS A 288 17.73 3.24 -1.79
CA HIS A 288 18.26 2.86 -0.49
C HIS A 288 19.73 3.21 -0.45
N TYR A 289 20.16 3.93 0.56
CA TYR A 289 21.56 4.30 0.79
C TYR A 289 22.02 3.68 2.11
N LEU A 290 23.14 2.99 2.08
CA LEU A 290 23.74 2.36 3.27
C LEU A 290 24.40 3.45 4.12
N ALA A 291 23.64 4.06 5.00
CA ALA A 291 24.08 5.21 5.80
C ALA A 291 23.36 5.26 7.12
N GLU A 292 24.05 5.73 8.16
CA GLU A 292 23.48 5.99 9.47
C GLU A 292 23.13 7.46 9.57
N ALA A 293 21.89 7.77 9.90
CA ALA A 293 21.41 9.14 10.11
C ALA A 293 20.56 9.24 11.36
N ALA A 294 20.66 10.37 12.06
CA ALA A 294 19.78 10.66 13.18
C ALA A 294 18.39 11.08 12.66
N ALA A 295 17.34 10.47 13.17
CA ALA A 295 15.97 10.89 12.92
C ALA A 295 15.68 12.16 13.76
N PRO A 296 15.22 13.27 13.14
CA PRO A 296 15.02 14.51 13.88
C PRO A 296 13.85 14.43 14.88
N GLU A 297 12.63 14.23 14.42
CA GLU A 297 11.41 14.16 15.26
C GLU A 297 10.50 13.02 14.83
N ALA A 298 10.68 12.53 13.61
CA ALA A 298 10.00 11.40 13.03
C ALA A 298 11.00 10.61 12.18
N PRO A 299 10.80 9.30 11.97
CA PRO A 299 11.69 8.46 11.16
C PRO A 299 11.56 8.74 9.65
N PHE A 300 11.15 9.93 9.28
CA PHE A 300 11.04 10.38 7.89
C PHE A 300 11.06 11.92 7.80
N VAL A 301 11.33 12.42 6.60
CA VAL A 301 11.27 13.85 6.24
C VAL A 301 10.63 13.99 4.86
N GLY A 302 9.61 14.84 4.73
CA GLY A 302 9.07 15.27 3.44
C GLY A 302 10.01 16.26 2.76
N VAL A 303 10.27 16.07 1.49
CA VAL A 303 11.11 16.95 0.67
C VAL A 303 10.27 17.61 -0.40
N VAL A 304 10.29 18.93 -0.46
CA VAL A 304 9.57 19.73 -1.44
C VAL A 304 10.55 20.39 -2.38
N GLY A 305 10.25 20.42 -3.67
CA GLY A 305 11.09 21.09 -4.68
C GLY A 305 12.39 20.37 -5.02
N GLY A 306 12.54 19.10 -4.60
CA GLY A 306 13.63 18.20 -4.95
C GLY A 306 13.19 17.12 -5.92
N VAL A 307 14.09 16.17 -6.20
CA VAL A 307 13.78 14.90 -6.88
C VAL A 307 13.23 13.88 -5.88
N ALA A 308 13.81 13.83 -4.67
CA ALA A 308 13.24 13.07 -3.55
C ALA A 308 11.91 13.69 -3.11
N GLU A 309 10.96 12.85 -2.68
CA GLU A 309 9.69 13.31 -2.08
C GLU A 309 9.65 12.98 -0.58
N TRP A 310 10.04 11.78 -0.21
CA TRP A 310 10.06 11.31 1.17
C TRP A 310 11.37 10.59 1.48
N VAL A 311 12.05 11.02 2.51
CA VAL A 311 13.26 10.38 3.03
C VAL A 311 12.91 9.66 4.32
N PHE A 312 13.14 8.35 4.37
CA PHE A 312 12.90 7.48 5.53
C PHE A 312 14.23 7.12 6.18
N ILE A 313 14.27 7.15 7.50
CA ILE A 313 15.48 6.94 8.29
C ILE A 313 15.25 5.69 9.15
N LYS A 314 16.03 4.65 8.88
CA LYS A 314 16.07 3.41 9.66
C LYS A 314 17.52 3.14 10.10
N PRO A 315 17.74 2.32 11.13
CA PRO A 315 19.10 1.94 11.53
C PRO A 315 19.92 1.40 10.35
N GLY A 316 21.05 2.01 10.06
CA GLY A 316 21.98 1.60 9.01
C GLY A 316 21.55 1.94 7.57
N ILE A 317 20.35 2.46 7.34
CA ILE A 317 19.84 2.71 5.98
C ILE A 317 18.98 3.97 5.92
N VAL A 318 19.22 4.80 4.91
CA VAL A 318 18.36 5.92 4.54
C VAL A 318 17.71 5.60 3.22
N SER A 319 16.39 5.63 3.17
CA SER A 319 15.62 5.26 2.00
C SER A 319 14.80 6.43 1.48
N VAL A 320 14.62 6.52 0.18
CA VAL A 320 13.84 7.57 -0.49
C VAL A 320 12.69 6.93 -1.25
N THR A 321 11.55 7.59 -1.24
CA THR A 321 10.42 7.27 -2.12
C THR A 321 10.13 8.44 -3.04
N ILE A 322 9.91 8.13 -4.31
CA ILE A 322 9.46 9.05 -5.35
C ILE A 322 8.21 8.45 -5.98
N SER A 323 7.08 9.13 -5.82
CA SER A 323 5.78 8.72 -6.34
C SER A 323 5.51 9.31 -7.73
N ALA A 324 4.44 8.87 -8.40
CA ALA A 324 4.09 9.29 -9.78
C ALA A 324 5.31 9.32 -10.71
N ALA A 325 6.14 8.27 -10.59
CA ALA A 325 7.53 8.28 -11.07
C ALA A 325 7.68 7.74 -12.50
N ASN A 326 6.60 7.65 -13.30
CA ASN A 326 6.64 7.19 -14.69
C ASN A 326 7.66 7.97 -15.52
N ARG A 327 7.81 9.28 -15.25
CA ARG A 327 8.79 10.18 -15.89
C ARG A 327 10.26 9.80 -15.66
N LEU A 328 10.55 8.98 -14.64
CA LEU A 328 11.91 8.60 -14.23
C LEU A 328 12.27 7.15 -14.55
N LEU A 329 11.36 6.39 -15.15
CA LEU A 329 11.57 4.95 -15.39
C LEU A 329 12.77 4.67 -16.30
N ASP A 330 13.01 5.51 -17.29
CA ASP A 330 14.09 5.34 -18.27
C ASP A 330 15.41 5.99 -17.83
N VAL A 331 15.40 6.76 -16.73
CA VAL A 331 16.63 7.37 -16.18
C VAL A 331 17.51 6.26 -15.59
N PRO A 332 18.80 6.18 -15.93
CA PRO A 332 19.72 5.18 -15.36
C PRO A 332 19.79 5.25 -13.83
N ALA A 333 19.90 4.11 -13.17
CA ALA A 333 19.90 4.03 -11.70
C ALA A 333 21.02 4.86 -11.05
N ALA A 334 22.22 4.87 -11.63
CA ALA A 334 23.33 5.68 -11.12
C ALA A 334 23.02 7.18 -11.18
N VAL A 335 22.46 7.65 -12.30
CA VAL A 335 22.07 9.05 -12.46
C VAL A 335 20.99 9.44 -11.44
N LEU A 336 20.01 8.56 -11.21
CA LEU A 336 18.98 8.79 -10.16
C LEU A 336 19.61 8.88 -8.77
N ALA A 337 20.52 7.97 -8.44
CA ALA A 337 21.17 7.97 -7.13
C ALA A 337 21.98 9.26 -6.90
N GLU A 338 22.72 9.72 -7.91
CA GLU A 338 23.47 10.97 -7.85
C GLU A 338 22.56 12.22 -7.74
N GLN A 339 21.46 12.24 -8.48
CA GLN A 339 20.49 13.36 -8.44
C GLN A 339 19.76 13.45 -7.11
N VAL A 340 19.46 12.31 -6.48
CA VAL A 340 18.69 12.24 -5.24
C VAL A 340 19.55 12.43 -3.99
N TRP A 341 20.85 12.09 -4.03
CA TRP A 341 21.72 12.19 -2.87
C TRP A 341 21.80 13.60 -2.23
N PRO A 342 21.87 14.72 -2.98
CA PRO A 342 21.82 16.06 -2.42
C PRO A 342 20.52 16.36 -1.63
N ASP A 343 19.40 15.78 -2.04
CA ASP A 343 18.11 15.93 -1.34
C ASP A 343 18.12 15.16 -0.02
N VAL A 344 18.68 13.94 -0.04
CA VAL A 344 18.86 13.11 1.16
C VAL A 344 19.74 13.82 2.20
N ARG A 345 20.86 14.40 1.76
CA ARG A 345 21.74 15.18 2.63
C ARG A 345 21.06 16.45 3.19
N ALA A 346 20.25 17.09 2.36
CA ALA A 346 19.47 18.21 2.83
C ALA A 346 18.44 17.79 3.88
N ALA A 347 17.80 16.62 3.74
CA ALA A 347 16.88 16.09 4.75
C ALA A 347 17.66 15.66 6.03
N CYS A 348 18.83 15.06 5.88
CA CYS A 348 19.67 14.49 6.94
C CYS A 348 21.06 15.14 6.97
N PRO A 349 21.26 16.32 7.57
CA PRO A 349 22.52 17.07 7.51
C PRO A 349 23.72 16.38 8.16
N SER A 350 23.52 15.34 8.96
CA SER A 350 24.59 14.53 9.57
C SER A 350 25.28 13.59 8.58
N LEU A 351 24.73 13.43 7.37
CA LEU A 351 25.29 12.53 6.36
C LEU A 351 26.52 13.14 5.67
N PRO A 352 27.49 12.30 5.26
CA PRO A 352 28.71 12.76 4.59
C PRO A 352 28.42 13.32 3.19
N ASP A 353 29.39 14.05 2.64
CA ASP A 353 29.31 14.56 1.26
C ASP A 353 29.37 13.42 0.24
N ALA A 354 30.24 12.46 0.48
CA ALA A 354 30.40 11.29 -0.39
C ALA A 354 29.15 10.41 -0.34
N MET A 355 28.64 10.03 -1.51
CA MET A 355 27.51 9.14 -1.63
C MET A 355 27.94 7.71 -1.22
N PRO A 356 27.25 7.06 -0.25
CA PRO A 356 27.53 5.71 0.17
C PRO A 356 27.03 4.68 -0.86
N PRO A 357 27.26 3.36 -0.65
CA PRO A 357 26.64 2.32 -1.44
C PRO A 357 25.11 2.48 -1.48
N TRP A 358 24.52 2.22 -2.64
CA TRP A 358 23.11 2.47 -2.89
C TRP A 358 22.45 1.40 -3.74
N ARG A 359 21.12 1.34 -3.68
CA ARG A 359 20.26 0.52 -4.53
C ARG A 359 19.05 1.31 -5.01
N VAL A 360 18.66 1.14 -6.28
CA VAL A 360 17.42 1.69 -6.85
C VAL A 360 16.46 0.55 -7.17
N VAL A 361 15.25 0.65 -6.66
CA VAL A 361 14.13 -0.26 -6.93
C VAL A 361 13.07 0.51 -7.72
N LYS A 362 12.77 0.05 -8.93
CA LYS A 362 11.75 0.64 -9.80
C LYS A 362 10.52 -0.27 -9.84
N GLU A 363 9.51 0.03 -9.04
CA GLU A 363 8.23 -0.66 -9.10
C GLU A 363 7.34 -0.01 -10.17
N LYS A 364 7.36 -0.57 -11.37
CA LYS A 364 6.70 0.00 -12.56
C LYS A 364 5.18 0.02 -12.47
N ARG A 365 4.58 -0.91 -11.73
CA ARG A 365 3.14 -1.04 -11.53
C ARG A 365 2.82 -0.99 -10.04
N ALA A 366 3.29 0.07 -9.38
CA ALA A 366 3.15 0.20 -7.95
C ALA A 366 1.68 0.35 -7.53
N THR A 367 0.93 1.17 -8.26
CA THR A 367 -0.51 1.38 -8.07
C THR A 367 -1.21 1.48 -9.41
N PHE A 368 -2.53 1.27 -9.47
CA PHE A 368 -3.30 1.79 -10.60
C PHE A 368 -3.32 3.33 -10.50
N ALA A 369 -3.38 4.01 -11.64
CA ALA A 369 -3.51 5.46 -11.69
C ALA A 369 -4.85 5.89 -11.06
N ALA A 370 -4.82 6.72 -10.03
CA ALA A 370 -6.01 7.11 -9.26
C ALA A 370 -6.90 8.13 -10.02
N THR A 371 -7.22 7.84 -11.28
CA THR A 371 -8.04 8.70 -12.16
C THR A 371 -9.50 8.26 -12.19
N ALA A 372 -10.40 9.14 -12.64
CA ALA A 372 -11.81 8.82 -12.79
C ALA A 372 -12.06 7.64 -13.76
N MET A 373 -11.22 7.50 -14.81
CA MET A 373 -11.32 6.40 -15.76
C MET A 373 -10.97 5.07 -15.08
N GLN A 374 -9.86 5.01 -14.37
CA GLN A 374 -9.41 3.80 -13.71
C GLN A 374 -10.33 3.41 -12.54
N GLN A 375 -10.91 4.38 -11.85
CA GLN A 375 -11.89 4.13 -10.80
C GLN A 375 -13.14 3.38 -11.33
N LYS A 376 -13.62 3.72 -12.53
CA LYS A 376 -14.76 3.05 -13.17
C LYS A 376 -14.46 1.61 -13.60
N ARG A 377 -13.20 1.26 -13.75
CA ARG A 377 -12.74 -0.08 -14.17
C ARG A 377 -12.49 -1.04 -13.00
N ARG A 378 -12.70 -0.58 -11.78
CA ARG A 378 -12.51 -1.40 -10.57
C ARG A 378 -13.72 -2.30 -10.37
N PRO A 379 -13.55 -3.64 -10.44
CA PRO A 379 -14.66 -4.56 -10.27
C PRO A 379 -15.05 -4.68 -8.79
N ALA A 380 -16.31 -5.01 -8.57
CA ALA A 380 -16.81 -5.46 -7.29
C ALA A 380 -16.21 -6.85 -6.91
N VAL A 381 -16.42 -7.29 -5.69
CA VAL A 381 -15.91 -8.57 -5.17
C VAL A 381 -16.39 -9.79 -5.99
N ASP A 382 -17.58 -9.73 -6.54
CA ASP A 382 -18.25 -10.73 -7.38
C ASP A 382 -18.15 -10.43 -8.89
N GLY A 383 -17.38 -9.42 -9.26
CA GLY A 383 -17.29 -8.92 -10.63
C GLY A 383 -16.77 -9.91 -11.67
N ALA A 384 -16.33 -11.09 -11.26
CA ALA A 384 -15.98 -12.19 -12.16
C ALA A 384 -17.21 -12.96 -12.68
N GLY A 385 -18.40 -12.80 -12.07
CA GLY A 385 -19.61 -13.54 -12.44
C GLY A 385 -19.57 -15.05 -12.17
N LEU A 386 -18.63 -15.51 -11.31
CA LEU A 386 -18.46 -16.91 -10.92
C LEU A 386 -18.84 -17.08 -9.46
N ALA A 387 -19.79 -17.95 -9.17
CA ALA A 387 -20.44 -18.05 -7.86
C ALA A 387 -19.48 -18.43 -6.72
N ASN A 388 -18.48 -19.28 -7.01
CA ASN A 388 -17.48 -19.72 -6.04
C ASN A 388 -16.14 -18.95 -6.13
N LEU A 389 -16.10 -17.78 -6.79
CA LEU A 389 -14.89 -16.98 -6.93
C LEU A 389 -15.11 -15.54 -6.45
N ALA A 390 -14.28 -15.10 -5.52
CA ALA A 390 -14.22 -13.72 -5.05
C ALA A 390 -12.93 -13.02 -5.48
N LEU A 391 -13.03 -11.77 -5.94
CA LEU A 391 -11.88 -10.94 -6.29
C LEU A 391 -11.34 -10.21 -5.06
N ALA A 392 -10.01 -10.16 -4.91
CA ALA A 392 -9.34 -9.41 -3.87
C ALA A 392 -8.12 -8.66 -4.41
N GLY A 393 -7.86 -7.49 -3.87
CA GLY A 393 -6.74 -6.62 -4.24
C GLY A 393 -7.10 -5.15 -4.06
N ASP A 394 -6.09 -4.31 -3.93
CA ASP A 394 -6.25 -2.85 -3.86
C ASP A 394 -6.90 -2.25 -5.13
N TRP A 395 -6.87 -3.00 -6.22
CA TRP A 395 -7.46 -2.65 -7.52
C TRP A 395 -8.96 -2.97 -7.65
N THR A 396 -9.56 -3.70 -6.71
CA THR A 396 -11.02 -3.92 -6.63
C THR A 396 -11.72 -2.69 -6.05
N GLU A 397 -13.05 -2.64 -6.09
CA GLU A 397 -13.83 -1.49 -5.62
C GLU A 397 -13.83 -1.38 -4.09
N THR A 398 -12.72 -0.88 -3.52
CA THR A 398 -12.53 -0.69 -2.07
C THR A 398 -12.99 0.68 -1.56
N GLY A 399 -13.26 1.62 -2.47
CA GLY A 399 -13.49 3.03 -2.13
C GLY A 399 -12.21 3.80 -1.73
N LEU A 400 -11.06 3.13 -1.71
CA LEU A 400 -9.75 3.71 -1.36
C LEU A 400 -8.81 3.69 -2.58
N PRO A 401 -7.76 4.53 -2.62
CA PRO A 401 -6.67 4.35 -3.58
C PRO A 401 -5.92 3.04 -3.31
N ALA A 402 -4.96 2.70 -4.17
CA ALA A 402 -4.12 1.52 -4.01
C ALA A 402 -3.21 1.68 -2.77
N THR A 403 -3.59 1.04 -1.67
CA THR A 403 -2.93 1.15 -0.36
C THR A 403 -2.91 -0.19 0.37
N ILE A 404 -2.05 -0.32 1.39
CA ILE A 404 -2.06 -1.44 2.35
C ILE A 404 -3.46 -1.59 2.97
N GLU A 405 -4.05 -0.48 3.43
CA GLU A 405 -5.40 -0.45 4.02
C GLU A 405 -6.46 -1.00 3.04
N GLY A 406 -6.44 -0.54 1.78
CA GLY A 406 -7.35 -1.01 0.74
C GLY A 406 -7.15 -2.49 0.41
N SER A 407 -5.90 -2.96 0.33
CA SER A 407 -5.59 -4.38 0.11
C SER A 407 -6.17 -5.28 1.20
N ILE A 408 -5.93 -4.94 2.47
CA ILE A 408 -6.42 -5.72 3.62
C ILE A 408 -7.95 -5.75 3.63
N ARG A 409 -8.60 -4.61 3.46
CA ARG A 409 -10.08 -4.52 3.39
C ARG A 409 -10.66 -5.35 2.26
N SER A 410 -10.03 -5.34 1.09
CA SER A 410 -10.50 -6.15 -0.05
C SER A 410 -10.44 -7.64 0.24
N GLY A 411 -9.38 -8.10 0.91
CA GLY A 411 -9.24 -9.49 1.34
C GLY A 411 -10.33 -9.91 2.32
N GLU A 412 -10.60 -9.08 3.34
CA GLU A 412 -11.70 -9.32 4.28
C GLU A 412 -13.07 -9.35 3.58
N THR A 413 -13.27 -8.44 2.61
CA THR A 413 -14.52 -8.38 1.83
C THR A 413 -14.70 -9.65 1.01
N ALA A 414 -13.65 -10.13 0.34
CA ALA A 414 -13.69 -11.37 -0.44
C ALA A 414 -13.99 -12.60 0.44
N ALA A 415 -13.34 -12.69 1.58
CA ALA A 415 -13.60 -13.78 2.54
C ALA A 415 -15.05 -13.76 3.05
N ARG A 416 -15.56 -12.59 3.46
CA ARG A 416 -16.94 -12.44 3.94
C ARG A 416 -17.97 -12.72 2.84
N PHE A 417 -17.65 -12.38 1.58
CA PHE A 417 -18.50 -12.73 0.44
C PHE A 417 -18.63 -14.25 0.32
N LEU A 418 -17.53 -15.00 0.26
CA LEU A 418 -17.56 -16.45 0.16
C LEU A 418 -18.26 -17.11 1.35
N LEU A 419 -18.02 -16.65 2.58
CA LEU A 419 -18.67 -17.19 3.79
C LEU A 419 -20.20 -17.05 3.81
N ARG A 420 -20.79 -16.19 2.96
CA ARG A 420 -22.24 -16.01 2.85
C ARG A 420 -22.86 -16.80 1.69
N HIS A 421 -22.07 -17.19 0.69
CA HIS A 421 -22.58 -17.70 -0.56
C HIS A 421 -22.11 -19.14 -0.87
N VAL A 422 -21.07 -19.58 -0.19
CA VAL A 422 -20.47 -20.92 -0.25
C VAL A 422 -20.23 -21.47 1.18
#